data_9881dc23a350c2c25cc3ccd6ba834ff3
#
_entry.id   9881dc23a350c2c25cc3ccd6ba834ff3
#
_cell.length_a   1.000
_cell.length_b   1.000
_cell.length_c   1.000
_cell.angle_alpha   90.00
_cell.angle_beta   90.00
_cell.angle_gamma   90.00
#
_symmetry.space_group_name_H-M   'P 1'
#
loop_
_entity.id
_entity.type
_entity.pdbx_description
1 polymer ?
#
loop_
_entity_poly.entity_id
_entity_poly.type
_entity_poly.pdbx_seq_one_letter_code
_entity_poly.pdbx_strand_id
1 'polypeptide(L)'
;MRSSILQDLTPEVNLAKSLGVGPRRTQHPIYVDLLPPCNEACPAGENIQAWLAHAQAGHDRLAWEDIVKDNPFPAIHGRACYHPCESKCNRNELDSAVSIHSVERYLGDLAIAQKWHLPFDTSPTGKRILIIGAGPAGLSAAYHLHMRGHEVEIHDSNGLPGGMLQYGIPAYRLPRNIVAAEINRLQEIGIRIILNHAVSDLIEEQKAGNFDAVFVAIGAGISKHIDIPTRDTRKVMDAITLLHHFDQEEIPRIGRKMVVLGGGNTAIDAARTLKRLGADDTIFVYRRDAAHMSALPFEVKEAVSEGIRFAWMRGVAEVFADHVKVEKMQTDEHGNIIGTGEFEDIPSDALVLAIGQDCASGFLEKVPQIQRSPHGNIHIDNQFMTGVDGIFSGGDATDGQHSVTAATGMGKKAAAYMDAWLRKTKYEAYKKHPVVSFDMLRLPVYSPAVSLEEKELQDSERLVSFDEVISTLTPPEALHEAKRCLSCGNCFECDSCYAACPETAISKHAETPTYQVNLNLCTGCAVCVDHCPSHAMEMMQDLVQSDC
;
A
#
# COMPACT_ATOMS: atom_id res chain seq x y z
N MET A 1 -38.23 55.56 35.14
CA MET A 1 -38.01 54.23 35.70
C MET A 1 -38.14 53.23 34.58
N ARG A 2 -37.04 52.70 34.10
CA ARG A 2 -37.05 51.61 33.11
C ARG A 2 -37.26 50.32 33.91
N SER A 3 -38.41 49.67 33.80
CA SER A 3 -38.60 48.32 34.29
C SER A 3 -37.62 47.42 33.53
N SER A 4 -36.66 46.87 34.21
CA SER A 4 -35.87 45.74 33.67
C SER A 4 -36.86 44.59 33.51
N ILE A 5 -37.32 44.34 32.31
CA ILE A 5 -38.02 43.11 32.00
C ILE A 5 -36.96 42.02 32.18
N LEU A 6 -37.04 41.29 33.29
CA LEU A 6 -36.33 40.02 33.44
C LEU A 6 -36.85 39.13 32.30
N GLN A 7 -36.02 38.87 31.35
CA GLN A 7 -36.34 38.00 30.25
C GLN A 7 -36.47 36.59 30.82
N ASP A 8 -37.69 36.08 30.87
CA ASP A 8 -37.94 34.70 31.25
C ASP A 8 -37.33 33.79 30.23
N LEU A 9 -36.33 32.99 30.64
CA LEU A 9 -35.64 32.03 29.80
C LEU A 9 -36.37 30.69 29.75
N THR A 10 -37.47 30.55 30.48
CA THR A 10 -38.28 29.34 30.44
C THR A 10 -39.03 29.26 29.10
N PRO A 11 -38.91 28.17 28.36
CA PRO A 11 -39.67 27.99 27.12
C PRO A 11 -41.17 28.02 27.40
N GLU A 12 -41.95 28.73 26.55
CA GLU A 12 -43.41 28.68 26.62
C GLU A 12 -43.90 27.23 26.44
N VAL A 13 -44.69 26.78 27.39
CA VAL A 13 -45.30 25.45 27.35
C VAL A 13 -46.43 25.43 26.32
N ASN A 14 -46.23 24.69 25.24
CA ASN A 14 -47.27 24.46 24.24
C ASN A 14 -47.91 23.09 24.45
N LEU A 15 -48.96 23.04 25.22
CA LEU A 15 -49.72 21.83 25.56
C LEU A 15 -50.47 21.22 24.36
N ALA A 16 -50.56 21.93 23.22
CA ALA A 16 -51.16 21.41 22.00
C ALA A 16 -50.16 20.53 21.19
N LYS A 17 -48.88 20.58 21.48
CA LYS A 17 -47.89 19.67 20.90
C LYS A 17 -47.82 18.39 21.71
N SER A 18 -48.28 17.30 21.15
CA SER A 18 -48.28 15.99 21.82
C SER A 18 -46.89 15.40 22.00
N LEU A 19 -45.95 15.75 21.15
CA LEU A 19 -44.54 15.27 21.15
C LEU A 19 -43.65 16.33 20.53
N GLY A 20 -42.42 16.45 21.04
CA GLY A 20 -41.38 17.27 20.48
C GLY A 20 -40.87 18.39 21.38
N VAL A 21 -39.75 18.99 20.99
CA VAL A 21 -38.97 19.92 21.81
C VAL A 21 -39.39 21.39 21.70
N GLY A 22 -40.46 21.67 21.05
CA GLY A 22 -40.89 23.05 20.87
C GLY A 22 -39.99 23.80 19.82
N PRO A 23 -40.27 25.13 19.64
CA PRO A 23 -39.73 25.89 18.51
C PRO A 23 -38.27 26.38 18.65
N ARG A 24 -37.51 25.89 19.62
CA ARG A 24 -36.17 26.45 19.96
C ARG A 24 -34.98 25.62 19.59
N ARG A 25 -35.14 24.43 18.97
CA ARG A 25 -34.00 23.71 18.45
C ARG A 25 -33.43 24.49 17.26
N THR A 26 -32.16 24.84 17.33
CA THR A 26 -31.44 25.57 16.25
C THR A 26 -30.44 24.67 15.50
N GLN A 27 -30.16 23.50 16.04
CA GLN A 27 -29.21 22.53 15.48
C GLN A 27 -29.62 21.10 15.87
N HIS A 28 -29.21 20.15 15.06
CA HIS A 28 -29.41 18.72 15.30
C HIS A 28 -28.20 17.89 14.96
N PRO A 29 -28.01 16.73 15.59
CA PRO A 29 -26.92 15.83 15.27
C PRO A 29 -27.17 15.12 13.94
N ILE A 30 -26.11 15.01 13.14
CA ILE A 30 -26.06 14.18 11.95
C ILE A 30 -24.88 13.19 12.08
N TYR A 31 -25.01 12.02 11.44
CA TYR A 31 -23.86 11.13 11.26
C TYR A 31 -23.02 11.62 10.09
N VAL A 32 -21.72 11.60 10.30
CA VAL A 32 -20.73 11.98 9.28
C VAL A 32 -19.74 10.83 9.10
N ASP A 33 -19.30 10.65 7.87
CA ASP A 33 -18.21 9.75 7.54
C ASP A 33 -16.97 10.62 7.30
N LEU A 34 -16.03 10.60 8.24
CA LEU A 34 -14.75 11.28 8.10
C LEU A 34 -13.70 10.31 7.60
N LEU A 35 -12.57 10.82 7.12
CA LEU A 35 -11.50 10.00 6.58
C LEU A 35 -10.55 9.55 7.70
N PRO A 36 -10.45 8.24 8.01
CA PRO A 36 -9.42 7.73 8.91
C PRO A 36 -8.01 8.01 8.38
N PRO A 37 -7.04 8.39 9.23
CA PRO A 37 -5.69 8.69 8.75
C PRO A 37 -4.98 7.47 8.14
N CYS A 38 -5.32 6.25 8.53
CA CYS A 38 -4.81 5.03 7.90
C CYS A 38 -5.33 4.88 6.46
N ASN A 39 -6.61 5.17 6.19
CA ASN A 39 -7.20 5.17 4.84
C ASN A 39 -6.55 6.24 3.96
N GLU A 40 -6.31 7.45 4.52
CA GLU A 40 -5.64 8.54 3.79
C GLU A 40 -4.22 8.17 3.38
N ALA A 41 -3.51 7.47 4.25
CA ALA A 41 -2.11 7.11 4.05
C ALA A 41 -1.92 5.88 3.14
N CYS A 42 -2.95 5.07 2.90
CA CYS A 42 -2.83 3.85 2.10
C CYS A 42 -2.68 4.18 0.61
N PRO A 43 -1.55 3.84 -0.04
CA PRO A 43 -1.36 4.11 -1.47
C PRO A 43 -2.30 3.28 -2.37
N ALA A 44 -2.71 2.08 -1.93
CA ALA A 44 -3.71 1.26 -2.62
C ALA A 44 -5.13 1.83 -2.49
N GLY A 45 -5.33 2.76 -1.53
CA GLY A 45 -6.63 3.38 -1.29
C GLY A 45 -7.64 2.40 -0.72
N GLU A 46 -7.21 1.58 0.22
CA GLU A 46 -8.07 0.66 0.96
C GLU A 46 -8.92 1.39 2.00
N ASN A 47 -10.12 0.88 2.21
CA ASN A 47 -10.94 1.29 3.34
C ASN A 47 -10.59 0.45 4.58
N ILE A 48 -9.40 0.74 5.15
CA ILE A 48 -8.81 -0.02 6.26
C ILE A 48 -9.74 -0.08 7.47
N GLN A 49 -10.36 1.05 7.82
CA GLN A 49 -11.26 1.10 8.96
C GLN A 49 -12.49 0.19 8.76
N ALA A 50 -13.04 0.10 7.55
CA ALA A 50 -14.21 -0.73 7.29
C ALA A 50 -13.90 -2.22 7.44
N TRP A 51 -12.83 -2.71 6.82
CA TRP A 51 -12.48 -4.12 6.96
C TRP A 51 -11.97 -4.48 8.37
N LEU A 52 -11.30 -3.55 9.08
CA LEU A 52 -10.97 -3.75 10.49
C LEU A 52 -12.22 -3.83 11.37
N ALA A 53 -13.29 -3.09 11.08
CA ALA A 53 -14.53 -3.18 11.81
C ALA A 53 -15.16 -4.59 11.69
N HIS A 54 -15.15 -5.19 10.51
CA HIS A 54 -15.57 -6.58 10.34
C HIS A 54 -14.66 -7.57 11.07
N ALA A 55 -13.33 -7.36 11.01
CA ALA A 55 -12.39 -8.20 11.75
C ALA A 55 -12.57 -8.10 13.27
N GLN A 56 -12.88 -6.92 13.82
CA GLN A 56 -13.23 -6.71 15.23
C GLN A 56 -14.45 -7.53 15.67
N ALA A 57 -15.41 -7.69 14.78
CA ALA A 57 -16.61 -8.47 15.00
C ALA A 57 -16.41 -9.98 14.79
N GLY A 58 -15.21 -10.41 14.37
CA GLY A 58 -14.91 -11.82 14.04
C GLY A 58 -15.51 -12.27 12.70
N HIS A 59 -15.83 -11.33 11.81
CA HIS A 59 -16.40 -11.59 10.50
C HIS A 59 -15.28 -11.59 9.43
N ASP A 60 -14.32 -12.50 9.55
CA ASP A 60 -13.10 -12.55 8.73
C ASP A 60 -13.40 -12.57 7.22
N ARG A 61 -14.45 -13.30 6.80
CA ARG A 61 -14.85 -13.37 5.39
C ARG A 61 -15.30 -12.01 4.86
N LEU A 62 -16.12 -11.28 5.61
CA LEU A 62 -16.58 -9.94 5.22
C LEU A 62 -15.43 -8.93 5.23
N ALA A 63 -14.53 -9.04 6.21
CA ALA A 63 -13.31 -8.22 6.24
C ALA A 63 -12.47 -8.41 4.98
N TRP A 64 -12.22 -9.65 4.58
CA TRP A 64 -11.49 -9.96 3.35
C TRP A 64 -12.23 -9.47 2.09
N GLU A 65 -13.55 -9.64 2.03
CA GLU A 65 -14.37 -9.13 0.91
C GLU A 65 -14.28 -7.61 0.78
N ASP A 66 -14.17 -6.88 1.89
CA ASP A 66 -13.95 -5.44 1.87
C ASP A 66 -12.53 -5.07 1.39
N ILE A 67 -11.50 -5.81 1.81
CA ILE A 67 -10.13 -5.58 1.30
C ILE A 67 -10.09 -5.74 -0.22
N VAL A 68 -10.63 -6.85 -0.74
CA VAL A 68 -10.51 -7.16 -2.18
C VAL A 68 -11.31 -6.22 -3.09
N LYS A 69 -12.22 -5.39 -2.55
CA LYS A 69 -12.81 -4.30 -3.34
C LYS A 69 -11.76 -3.29 -3.83
N ASP A 70 -10.70 -3.12 -3.06
CA ASP A 70 -9.67 -2.12 -3.28
C ASP A 70 -8.32 -2.74 -3.64
N ASN A 71 -7.95 -3.84 -3.01
CA ASN A 71 -6.68 -4.53 -3.12
C ASN A 71 -6.90 -6.04 -3.27
N PRO A 72 -6.70 -6.63 -4.47
CA PRO A 72 -6.91 -8.05 -4.70
C PRO A 72 -5.80 -8.96 -4.11
N PHE A 73 -4.79 -8.41 -3.43
CA PHE A 73 -3.58 -9.10 -2.97
C PHE A 73 -3.30 -8.96 -1.47
N PRO A 74 -4.26 -9.21 -0.56
CA PRO A 74 -4.06 -8.97 0.86
C PRO A 74 -2.93 -9.81 1.48
N ALA A 75 -2.75 -11.06 1.06
CA ALA A 75 -1.66 -11.90 1.57
C ALA A 75 -0.27 -11.40 1.12
N ILE A 76 -0.18 -10.82 -0.07
CA ILE A 76 1.04 -10.18 -0.59
C ILE A 76 1.30 -8.86 0.11
N HIS A 77 0.28 -7.98 0.21
CA HIS A 77 0.45 -6.66 0.82
C HIS A 77 0.80 -6.76 2.30
N GLY A 78 0.16 -7.65 3.05
CA GLY A 78 0.51 -7.90 4.44
C GLY A 78 1.96 -8.38 4.67
N ARG A 79 2.71 -8.71 3.58
CA ARG A 79 4.13 -9.11 3.62
C ARG A 79 5.07 -8.08 3.00
N ALA A 80 4.63 -7.40 1.93
CA ALA A 80 5.49 -6.58 1.08
C ALA A 80 5.22 -5.07 1.18
N CYS A 81 4.14 -4.65 1.85
CA CYS A 81 3.81 -3.25 2.08
C CYS A 81 4.77 -2.62 3.11
N TYR A 82 5.04 -1.33 2.96
CA TYR A 82 5.84 -0.53 3.90
C TYR A 82 5.03 0.14 5.02
N HIS A 83 3.78 -0.20 5.16
CA HIS A 83 2.84 0.14 6.23
C HIS A 83 2.71 1.66 6.54
N PRO A 84 2.57 2.55 5.56
CA PRO A 84 2.39 3.98 5.85
C PRO A 84 1.12 4.26 6.64
N CYS A 85 0.12 3.40 6.57
CA CYS A 85 -1.10 3.45 7.36
C CYS A 85 -0.83 3.33 8.87
N GLU A 86 0.11 2.51 9.29
CA GLU A 86 0.48 2.31 10.70
C GLU A 86 1.22 3.52 11.25
N SER A 87 2.13 4.12 10.47
CA SER A 87 2.82 5.35 10.88
C SER A 87 1.88 6.55 11.06
N LYS A 88 0.69 6.52 10.44
CA LYS A 88 -0.35 7.55 10.57
C LYS A 88 -1.50 7.15 11.49
N CYS A 89 -1.46 5.96 12.07
CA CYS A 89 -2.51 5.48 12.95
C CYS A 89 -2.64 6.36 14.21
N ASN A 90 -3.83 6.90 14.47
CA ASN A 90 -4.10 7.70 15.67
C ASN A 90 -3.83 6.94 16.97
N ARG A 91 -3.86 5.60 16.94
CA ARG A 91 -3.54 4.80 18.11
C ARG A 91 -2.10 4.97 18.61
N ASN A 92 -1.18 5.41 17.76
CA ASN A 92 0.18 5.74 18.16
C ASN A 92 0.25 6.77 19.30
N GLU A 93 -0.73 7.66 19.39
CA GLU A 93 -0.81 8.67 20.45
C GLU A 93 -1.33 8.10 21.78
N LEU A 94 -1.93 6.91 21.78
CA LEU A 94 -2.45 6.27 22.99
C LEU A 94 -1.46 5.24 23.55
N ASP A 95 -0.97 4.32 22.71
CA ASP A 95 -0.05 3.24 23.09
C ASP A 95 0.90 2.87 21.92
N SER A 96 0.40 2.29 20.86
CA SER A 96 1.13 1.93 19.63
C SER A 96 0.15 1.71 18.47
N ALA A 97 0.60 1.82 17.23
CA ALA A 97 -0.24 1.53 16.07
C ALA A 97 -0.91 0.16 16.17
N VAL A 98 -2.04 0.00 15.50
CA VAL A 98 -2.58 -1.33 15.17
C VAL A 98 -1.65 -1.96 14.15
N SER A 99 -1.29 -3.23 14.30
CA SER A 99 -0.54 -4.01 13.30
C SER A 99 -1.45 -4.34 12.10
N ILE A 100 -1.76 -3.32 11.32
CA ILE A 100 -2.74 -3.38 10.22
C ILE A 100 -2.32 -4.41 9.19
N HIS A 101 -1.04 -4.37 8.77
CA HIS A 101 -0.50 -5.30 7.78
C HIS A 101 -0.55 -6.76 8.25
N SER A 102 -0.32 -7.02 9.55
CA SER A 102 -0.38 -8.37 10.09
C SER A 102 -1.80 -8.94 10.11
N VAL A 103 -2.82 -8.08 10.37
CA VAL A 103 -4.23 -8.48 10.25
C VAL A 103 -4.62 -8.70 8.78
N GLU A 104 -4.19 -7.81 7.88
CA GLU A 104 -4.39 -7.97 6.43
C GLU A 104 -3.78 -9.28 5.92
N ARG A 105 -2.54 -9.58 6.32
CA ARG A 105 -1.86 -10.83 6.03
C ARG A 105 -2.64 -12.04 6.52
N TYR A 106 -3.09 -12.01 7.79
CA TYR A 106 -3.90 -13.08 8.36
C TYR A 106 -5.15 -13.35 7.53
N LEU A 107 -5.89 -12.31 7.16
CA LEU A 107 -7.10 -12.43 6.33
C LEU A 107 -6.80 -12.98 4.93
N GLY A 108 -5.70 -12.54 4.32
CA GLY A 108 -5.23 -13.05 3.04
C GLY A 108 -4.83 -14.53 3.09
N ASP A 109 -4.06 -14.93 4.10
CA ASP A 109 -3.64 -16.33 4.34
C ASP A 109 -4.84 -17.23 4.62
N LEU A 110 -5.78 -16.75 5.44
CA LEU A 110 -7.02 -17.47 5.73
C LEU A 110 -7.85 -17.68 4.46
N ALA A 111 -7.94 -16.66 3.62
CA ALA A 111 -8.64 -16.73 2.35
C ALA A 111 -8.00 -17.76 1.40
N ILE A 112 -6.66 -17.85 1.37
CA ILE A 112 -5.94 -18.87 0.58
C ILE A 112 -6.24 -20.27 1.17
N ALA A 113 -6.11 -20.45 2.48
CA ALA A 113 -6.32 -21.72 3.13
C ALA A 113 -7.76 -22.24 2.96
N GLN A 114 -8.74 -21.36 3.03
CA GLN A 114 -10.16 -21.67 2.86
C GLN A 114 -10.65 -21.61 1.40
N LYS A 115 -9.77 -21.30 0.46
CA LYS A 115 -10.08 -21.21 -0.99
C LYS A 115 -11.23 -20.26 -1.28
N TRP A 116 -11.20 -19.07 -0.69
CA TRP A 116 -12.21 -18.04 -0.98
C TRP A 116 -12.03 -17.50 -2.39
N HIS A 117 -13.12 -17.42 -3.12
CA HIS A 117 -13.16 -16.87 -4.48
C HIS A 117 -13.42 -15.37 -4.43
N LEU A 118 -12.81 -14.64 -5.36
CA LEU A 118 -13.09 -13.22 -5.55
C LEU A 118 -14.57 -13.03 -5.95
N PRO A 119 -15.27 -12.05 -5.37
CA PRO A 119 -16.63 -11.75 -5.78
C PRO A 119 -16.61 -11.22 -7.22
N PHE A 120 -17.33 -11.86 -8.12
CA PHE A 120 -17.43 -11.43 -9.51
C PHE A 120 -18.87 -11.63 -9.99
N ASP A 121 -19.54 -10.52 -10.27
CA ASP A 121 -20.87 -10.49 -10.88
C ASP A 121 -21.03 -9.18 -11.65
N THR A 122 -20.53 -9.13 -12.88
CA THR A 122 -20.63 -7.92 -13.72
C THR A 122 -21.07 -8.26 -15.15
N SER A 123 -21.90 -7.39 -15.72
CA SER A 123 -22.32 -7.52 -17.12
C SER A 123 -21.17 -7.14 -18.08
N PRO A 124 -20.90 -7.95 -19.10
CA PRO A 124 -19.85 -7.65 -20.09
C PRO A 124 -20.10 -6.33 -20.83
N THR A 125 -19.05 -5.53 -20.99
CA THR A 125 -19.10 -4.27 -21.76
C THR A 125 -18.82 -4.46 -23.24
N GLY A 126 -18.29 -5.63 -23.62
CA GLY A 126 -17.80 -5.90 -24.97
C GLY A 126 -16.49 -5.19 -25.33
N LYS A 127 -15.82 -4.55 -24.35
CA LYS A 127 -14.53 -3.88 -24.52
C LYS A 127 -13.38 -4.81 -24.14
N ARG A 128 -12.33 -4.81 -24.96
CA ARG A 128 -11.12 -5.60 -24.78
C ARG A 128 -9.92 -4.72 -24.45
N ILE A 129 -9.18 -5.09 -23.41
CA ILE A 129 -8.06 -4.29 -22.91
C ILE A 129 -6.81 -5.15 -22.87
N LEU A 130 -5.74 -4.62 -23.43
CA LEU A 130 -4.39 -5.18 -23.31
C LEU A 130 -3.67 -4.54 -22.13
N ILE A 131 -3.06 -5.38 -21.30
CA ILE A 131 -2.12 -4.95 -20.27
C ILE A 131 -0.75 -5.52 -20.59
N ILE A 132 0.28 -4.67 -20.57
CA ILE A 132 1.66 -5.07 -20.82
C ILE A 132 2.42 -5.04 -19.50
N GLY A 133 2.70 -6.24 -18.98
CA GLY A 133 3.36 -6.47 -17.69
C GLY A 133 2.42 -7.04 -16.63
N ALA A 134 2.75 -8.23 -16.10
CA ALA A 134 2.06 -8.92 -15.04
C ALA A 134 2.62 -8.62 -13.64
N GLY A 135 3.14 -7.40 -13.41
CA GLY A 135 3.54 -6.89 -12.10
C GLY A 135 2.34 -6.35 -11.30
N PRO A 136 2.56 -5.82 -10.07
CA PRO A 136 1.48 -5.34 -9.19
C PRO A 136 0.53 -4.35 -9.84
N ALA A 137 1.05 -3.38 -10.61
CA ALA A 137 0.22 -2.39 -11.30
C ALA A 137 -0.67 -3.01 -12.39
N GLY A 138 -0.08 -3.90 -13.21
CA GLY A 138 -0.79 -4.57 -14.30
C GLY A 138 -1.86 -5.53 -13.77
N LEU A 139 -1.53 -6.35 -12.79
CA LEU A 139 -2.45 -7.29 -12.16
C LEU A 139 -3.61 -6.56 -11.45
N SER A 140 -3.33 -5.46 -10.75
CA SER A 140 -4.36 -4.63 -10.11
C SER A 140 -5.26 -3.95 -11.16
N ALA A 141 -4.69 -3.37 -12.22
CA ALA A 141 -5.47 -2.78 -13.30
C ALA A 141 -6.36 -3.83 -13.98
N ALA A 142 -5.83 -5.04 -14.22
CA ALA A 142 -6.59 -6.15 -14.78
C ALA A 142 -7.80 -6.49 -13.92
N TYR A 143 -7.58 -6.66 -12.62
CA TYR A 143 -8.65 -6.95 -11.67
C TYR A 143 -9.74 -5.88 -11.71
N HIS A 144 -9.37 -4.62 -11.55
CA HIS A 144 -10.34 -3.53 -11.47
C HIS A 144 -11.07 -3.24 -12.79
N LEU A 145 -10.43 -3.49 -13.94
CA LEU A 145 -11.08 -3.41 -15.26
C LEU A 145 -12.04 -4.58 -15.46
N HIS A 146 -11.63 -5.79 -15.09
CA HIS A 146 -12.46 -6.98 -15.17
C HIS A 146 -13.70 -6.85 -14.27
N MET A 147 -13.55 -6.35 -13.05
CA MET A 147 -14.65 -6.03 -12.13
C MET A 147 -15.63 -4.97 -12.67
N ARG A 148 -15.26 -4.23 -13.73
CA ARG A 148 -16.13 -3.30 -14.46
C ARG A 148 -16.75 -3.89 -15.73
N GLY A 149 -16.52 -5.20 -15.97
CA GLY A 149 -17.10 -5.97 -17.08
C GLY A 149 -16.30 -5.93 -18.38
N HIS A 150 -15.03 -5.49 -18.33
CA HIS A 150 -14.16 -5.53 -19.51
C HIS A 150 -13.48 -6.91 -19.66
N GLU A 151 -13.24 -7.32 -20.91
CA GLU A 151 -12.35 -8.44 -21.20
C GLU A 151 -10.90 -7.97 -21.11
N VAL A 152 -10.09 -8.64 -20.29
CA VAL A 152 -8.71 -8.22 -20.02
C VAL A 152 -7.75 -9.35 -20.35
N GLU A 153 -6.68 -8.99 -21.08
CA GLU A 153 -5.58 -9.89 -21.40
C GLU A 153 -4.25 -9.22 -21.00
N ILE A 154 -3.41 -9.95 -20.25
CA ILE A 154 -2.10 -9.50 -19.80
C ILE A 154 -1.03 -10.21 -20.61
N HIS A 155 -0.09 -9.46 -21.20
CA HIS A 155 1.10 -10.01 -21.85
C HIS A 155 2.33 -9.72 -20.98
N ASP A 156 3.12 -10.74 -20.68
CA ASP A 156 4.37 -10.61 -19.93
C ASP A 156 5.52 -11.38 -20.61
N SER A 157 6.67 -10.78 -20.64
CA SER A 157 7.88 -11.36 -21.22
C SER A 157 8.48 -12.49 -20.40
N ASN A 158 8.15 -12.56 -19.11
CA ASN A 158 8.68 -13.56 -18.18
C ASN A 158 7.86 -14.86 -18.20
N GLY A 159 8.45 -15.92 -17.67
CA GLY A 159 7.82 -17.25 -17.58
C GLY A 159 6.84 -17.40 -16.41
N LEU A 160 6.88 -16.51 -15.42
CA LEU A 160 5.95 -16.47 -14.28
C LEU A 160 5.40 -15.07 -14.10
N PRO A 161 4.12 -14.92 -13.71
CA PRO A 161 3.54 -13.62 -13.43
C PRO A 161 3.93 -13.14 -12.03
N GLY A 162 3.84 -11.83 -11.80
CA GLY A 162 4.11 -11.19 -10.51
C GLY A 162 5.14 -10.07 -10.59
N GLY A 163 5.95 -10.01 -11.66
CA GLY A 163 6.99 -8.98 -11.80
C GLY A 163 7.93 -8.98 -10.59
N MET A 164 8.13 -7.82 -9.94
CA MET A 164 9.01 -7.71 -8.76
C MET A 164 8.56 -8.54 -7.55
N LEU A 165 7.29 -8.93 -7.45
CA LEU A 165 6.82 -9.88 -6.42
C LEU A 165 7.44 -11.26 -6.59
N GLN A 166 7.64 -11.66 -7.84
CA GLN A 166 8.21 -12.96 -8.20
C GLN A 166 9.74 -12.92 -8.26
N TYR A 167 10.30 -11.85 -8.84
CA TYR A 167 11.69 -11.82 -9.26
C TYR A 167 12.59 -10.87 -8.46
N GLY A 168 12.00 -9.99 -7.64
CA GLY A 168 12.75 -8.98 -6.88
C GLY A 168 12.69 -9.14 -5.37
N ILE A 169 11.54 -9.53 -4.82
CA ILE A 169 11.39 -9.74 -3.38
C ILE A 169 11.80 -11.17 -3.03
N PRO A 170 12.73 -11.38 -2.09
CA PRO A 170 13.19 -12.73 -1.72
C PRO A 170 12.08 -13.61 -1.13
N ALA A 171 12.17 -14.93 -1.35
CA ALA A 171 11.17 -15.91 -0.89
C ALA A 171 11.00 -15.92 0.63
N TYR A 172 12.05 -15.64 1.40
CA TYR A 172 11.97 -15.55 2.87
C TYR A 172 11.15 -14.35 3.38
N ARG A 173 10.84 -13.36 2.51
CA ARG A 173 9.90 -12.26 2.78
C ARG A 173 8.53 -12.50 2.13
N LEU A 174 8.52 -13.04 0.92
CA LEU A 174 7.30 -13.28 0.14
C LEU A 174 7.36 -14.65 -0.54
N PRO A 175 6.80 -15.70 0.09
CA PRO A 175 6.80 -17.06 -0.46
C PRO A 175 6.11 -17.13 -1.83
N ARG A 176 6.70 -17.87 -2.76
CA ARG A 176 6.23 -18.00 -4.15
C ARG A 176 4.84 -18.61 -4.29
N ASN A 177 4.51 -19.54 -3.40
CA ASN A 177 3.16 -20.13 -3.33
C ASN A 177 2.08 -19.10 -2.97
N ILE A 178 2.40 -18.08 -2.17
CA ILE A 178 1.49 -16.98 -1.84
C ILE A 178 1.25 -16.10 -3.08
N VAL A 179 2.33 -15.73 -3.78
CA VAL A 179 2.23 -14.96 -5.04
C VAL A 179 1.37 -15.72 -6.05
N ALA A 180 1.66 -17.01 -6.25
CA ALA A 180 0.89 -17.85 -7.17
C ALA A 180 -0.58 -17.98 -6.76
N ALA A 181 -0.89 -18.16 -5.47
CA ALA A 181 -2.26 -18.32 -4.99
C ALA A 181 -3.10 -17.06 -5.24
N GLU A 182 -2.55 -15.87 -4.96
CA GLU A 182 -3.24 -14.60 -5.19
C GLU A 182 -3.47 -14.34 -6.70
N ILE A 183 -2.47 -14.62 -7.54
CA ILE A 183 -2.59 -14.43 -8.99
C ILE A 183 -3.55 -15.45 -9.62
N ASN A 184 -3.55 -16.70 -9.14
CA ASN A 184 -4.47 -17.73 -9.64
C ASN A 184 -5.94 -17.33 -9.42
N ARG A 185 -6.28 -16.62 -8.35
CA ARG A 185 -7.64 -16.08 -8.15
C ARG A 185 -8.08 -15.12 -9.26
N LEU A 186 -7.14 -14.33 -9.81
CA LEU A 186 -7.43 -13.45 -10.95
C LEU A 186 -7.71 -14.27 -12.21
N GLN A 187 -7.01 -15.38 -12.42
CA GLN A 187 -7.25 -16.28 -13.55
C GLN A 187 -8.58 -17.03 -13.39
N GLU A 188 -8.93 -17.42 -12.16
CA GLU A 188 -10.21 -18.08 -11.85
C GLU A 188 -11.44 -17.24 -12.22
N ILE A 189 -11.36 -15.90 -12.10
CA ILE A 189 -12.43 -15.00 -12.53
C ILE A 189 -12.41 -14.68 -14.03
N GLY A 190 -11.45 -15.21 -14.81
CA GLY A 190 -11.41 -15.11 -16.27
C GLY A 190 -10.37 -14.14 -16.84
N ILE A 191 -9.48 -13.57 -16.04
CA ILE A 191 -8.37 -12.74 -16.54
C ILE A 191 -7.34 -13.66 -17.22
N ARG A 192 -7.01 -13.39 -18.48
CA ARG A 192 -6.05 -14.15 -19.27
C ARG A 192 -4.65 -13.57 -19.10
N ILE A 193 -3.66 -14.42 -18.79
CA ILE A 193 -2.25 -14.03 -18.68
C ILE A 193 -1.44 -14.84 -19.68
N ILE A 194 -0.81 -14.17 -20.64
CA ILE A 194 0.05 -14.75 -21.67
C ILE A 194 1.50 -14.48 -21.28
N LEU A 195 2.20 -15.52 -20.90
CA LEU A 195 3.59 -15.48 -20.46
C LEU A 195 4.56 -15.80 -21.60
N ASN A 196 5.86 -15.49 -21.40
CA ASN A 196 6.90 -15.63 -22.42
C ASN A 196 6.56 -14.85 -23.71
N HIS A 197 5.84 -13.75 -23.58
CA HIS A 197 5.38 -12.93 -24.70
C HIS A 197 5.88 -11.48 -24.54
N ALA A 198 7.04 -11.21 -25.12
CA ALA A 198 7.61 -9.87 -25.14
C ALA A 198 6.96 -9.03 -26.26
N VAL A 199 6.26 -7.97 -25.89
CA VAL A 199 5.70 -7.01 -26.85
C VAL A 199 6.83 -6.18 -27.46
N SER A 200 7.04 -6.29 -28.76
CA SER A 200 8.09 -5.57 -29.52
C SER A 200 7.57 -4.36 -30.30
N ASP A 201 6.25 -4.29 -30.52
CA ASP A 201 5.57 -3.20 -31.18
C ASP A 201 4.17 -3.03 -30.58
N LEU A 202 3.98 -1.94 -29.83
CA LEU A 202 2.74 -1.66 -29.10
C LEU A 202 1.51 -1.55 -30.03
N ILE A 203 1.67 -0.86 -31.16
CA ILE A 203 0.56 -0.57 -32.07
C ILE A 203 0.16 -1.81 -32.86
N GLU A 204 1.14 -2.61 -33.26
CA GLU A 204 0.89 -3.88 -33.92
C GLU A 204 0.16 -4.85 -32.98
N GLU A 205 0.63 -4.96 -31.74
CA GLU A 205 0.03 -5.81 -30.70
C GLU A 205 -1.43 -5.42 -30.42
N GLN A 206 -1.68 -4.12 -30.24
CA GLN A 206 -3.04 -3.60 -30.03
C GLN A 206 -3.98 -3.96 -31.19
N LYS A 207 -3.49 -3.78 -32.43
CA LYS A 207 -4.29 -4.05 -33.63
C LYS A 207 -4.55 -5.55 -33.82
N ALA A 208 -3.50 -6.39 -33.66
CA ALA A 208 -3.61 -7.84 -33.84
C ALA A 208 -4.62 -8.47 -32.89
N GLY A 209 -4.66 -7.99 -31.63
CA GLY A 209 -5.61 -8.45 -30.62
C GLY A 209 -6.96 -7.74 -30.66
N ASN A 210 -7.18 -6.72 -31.50
CA ASN A 210 -8.38 -5.87 -31.51
C ASN A 210 -8.67 -5.27 -30.13
N PHE A 211 -7.66 -4.77 -29.43
CA PHE A 211 -7.82 -4.16 -28.12
C PHE A 211 -8.28 -2.70 -28.24
N ASP A 212 -9.34 -2.34 -27.48
CA ASP A 212 -9.90 -0.98 -27.43
C ASP A 212 -8.98 -0.01 -26.68
N ALA A 213 -8.23 -0.47 -25.68
CA ALA A 213 -7.29 0.31 -24.90
C ALA A 213 -6.08 -0.52 -24.46
N VAL A 214 -4.99 0.15 -24.09
CA VAL A 214 -3.76 -0.47 -23.59
C VAL A 214 -3.32 0.16 -22.28
N PHE A 215 -2.91 -0.66 -21.32
CA PHE A 215 -2.23 -0.22 -20.09
C PHE A 215 -0.79 -0.75 -20.07
N VAL A 216 0.19 0.15 -20.07
CA VAL A 216 1.61 -0.18 -20.04
C VAL A 216 2.10 -0.19 -18.59
N ALA A 217 2.40 -1.40 -18.07
CA ALA A 217 2.76 -1.64 -16.66
C ALA A 217 4.08 -2.44 -16.55
N ILE A 218 5.07 -2.11 -17.37
CA ILE A 218 6.32 -2.85 -17.51
C ILE A 218 7.28 -2.74 -16.32
N GLY A 219 6.97 -1.85 -15.36
CA GLY A 219 7.82 -1.61 -14.19
C GLY A 219 9.20 -1.05 -14.53
N ALA A 220 10.12 -1.10 -13.56
CA ALA A 220 11.53 -0.74 -13.70
C ALA A 220 12.37 -2.00 -13.40
N GLY A 221 12.73 -2.76 -14.42
CA GLY A 221 13.40 -4.05 -14.28
C GLY A 221 14.85 -4.07 -14.79
N ILE A 222 15.37 -2.95 -15.35
CA ILE A 222 16.75 -2.87 -15.80
C ILE A 222 17.61 -2.28 -14.69
N SER A 223 18.61 -3.04 -14.23
CA SER A 223 19.56 -2.52 -13.24
C SER A 223 20.39 -1.38 -13.82
N LYS A 224 20.53 -0.29 -13.03
CA LYS A 224 21.45 0.80 -13.36
C LYS A 224 22.89 0.33 -13.28
N HIS A 225 23.68 0.77 -14.24
CA HIS A 225 25.12 0.54 -14.26
C HIS A 225 25.86 1.85 -13.98
N ILE A 226 27.01 1.72 -13.34
CA ILE A 226 28.01 2.78 -13.23
C ILE A 226 29.35 2.24 -13.74
N ASP A 227 30.08 3.10 -14.40
CA ASP A 227 31.43 2.77 -14.84
C ASP A 227 32.39 2.77 -13.62
N ILE A 228 32.58 1.59 -13.04
CA ILE A 228 33.58 1.37 -12.00
C ILE A 228 34.78 0.70 -12.69
N PRO A 229 36.01 1.27 -12.58
CA PRO A 229 37.20 0.59 -13.06
C PRO A 229 37.28 -0.81 -12.46
N THR A 230 37.32 -1.81 -13.33
CA THR A 230 37.36 -3.20 -12.86
C THR A 230 38.42 -3.98 -13.61
N ARG A 231 39.23 -4.72 -12.86
CA ARG A 231 40.29 -5.58 -13.43
C ARG A 231 39.83 -7.01 -13.67
N ASP A 232 38.71 -7.40 -13.06
CA ASP A 232 38.01 -8.67 -13.31
C ASP A 232 36.49 -8.45 -13.35
N THR A 233 35.92 -8.35 -14.56
CA THR A 233 34.48 -8.07 -14.78
C THR A 233 33.57 -9.19 -14.32
N ARG A 234 34.07 -10.43 -14.16
CA ARG A 234 33.26 -11.55 -13.67
C ARG A 234 32.86 -11.44 -12.21
N LYS A 235 33.44 -10.48 -11.48
CA LYS A 235 33.19 -10.25 -10.06
C LYS A 235 32.19 -9.14 -9.77
N VAL A 236 31.62 -8.51 -10.79
CA VAL A 236 30.59 -7.49 -10.64
C VAL A 236 29.27 -8.05 -11.17
N MET A 237 28.26 -8.06 -10.33
CA MET A 237 26.89 -8.50 -10.66
C MET A 237 25.88 -7.47 -10.21
N ASP A 238 24.71 -7.44 -10.82
CA ASP A 238 23.62 -6.59 -10.33
C ASP A 238 22.68 -7.37 -9.40
N ALA A 239 22.04 -6.62 -8.48
CA ALA A 239 21.19 -7.20 -7.45
C ALA A 239 19.93 -7.87 -8.02
N ILE A 240 19.34 -7.33 -9.09
CA ILE A 240 18.14 -7.91 -9.70
C ILE A 240 18.45 -9.26 -10.34
N THR A 241 19.54 -9.35 -11.08
CA THR A 241 20.01 -10.62 -11.66
C THR A 241 20.30 -11.64 -10.56
N LEU A 242 20.93 -11.22 -9.45
CA LEU A 242 21.17 -12.10 -8.30
C LEU A 242 19.85 -12.64 -7.72
N LEU A 243 18.89 -11.76 -7.46
CA LEU A 243 17.59 -12.12 -6.86
C LEU A 243 16.74 -12.97 -7.82
N HIS A 244 16.81 -12.70 -9.13
CA HIS A 244 16.09 -13.44 -10.16
C HIS A 244 16.63 -14.87 -10.35
N HIS A 245 17.96 -15.07 -10.44
CA HIS A 245 18.56 -16.39 -10.65
C HIS A 245 18.38 -17.31 -9.45
N PHE A 246 18.30 -16.74 -8.25
CA PHE A 246 18.07 -17.52 -7.03
C PHE A 246 16.75 -18.32 -7.09
N ASP A 247 15.71 -17.78 -7.69
CA ASP A 247 14.40 -18.45 -7.84
C ASP A 247 14.40 -19.57 -8.90
N GLN A 248 15.40 -19.62 -9.78
CA GLN A 248 15.46 -20.57 -10.90
C GLN A 248 16.35 -21.81 -10.63
N GLU A 249 16.66 -22.09 -9.37
CA GLU A 249 17.52 -23.22 -8.94
C GLU A 249 18.99 -23.13 -9.44
N GLU A 250 19.34 -22.12 -10.20
CA GLU A 250 20.73 -21.84 -10.59
C GLU A 250 21.43 -20.98 -9.52
N ILE A 251 21.74 -21.59 -8.37
CA ILE A 251 22.50 -20.89 -7.32
C ILE A 251 23.90 -20.59 -7.89
N PRO A 252 24.22 -19.32 -8.19
CA PRO A 252 25.57 -19.00 -8.62
C PRO A 252 26.55 -19.37 -7.50
N ARG A 253 27.72 -19.85 -7.84
CA ARG A 253 28.81 -20.01 -6.86
C ARG A 253 29.22 -18.62 -6.40
N ILE A 254 28.62 -18.15 -5.30
CA ILE A 254 28.99 -16.88 -4.68
C ILE A 254 30.29 -17.05 -3.88
N GLY A 255 31.01 -15.95 -3.73
CA GLY A 255 32.17 -15.89 -2.86
C GLY A 255 31.78 -15.93 -1.37
N ARG A 256 32.78 -16.07 -0.52
CA ARG A 256 32.59 -16.02 0.93
C ARG A 256 32.53 -14.60 1.49
N LYS A 257 33.17 -13.64 0.82
CA LYS A 257 33.20 -12.22 1.19
C LYS A 257 32.54 -11.39 0.09
N MET A 258 31.45 -10.74 0.43
CA MET A 258 30.63 -10.02 -0.53
C MET A 258 30.51 -8.55 -0.16
N VAL A 259 30.60 -7.69 -1.17
CA VAL A 259 30.30 -6.26 -1.03
C VAL A 259 29.03 -5.93 -1.79
N VAL A 260 28.10 -5.22 -1.14
CA VAL A 260 26.87 -4.73 -1.77
C VAL A 260 26.91 -3.20 -1.81
N LEU A 261 26.85 -2.61 -3.00
CA LEU A 261 26.82 -1.17 -3.20
C LEU A 261 25.39 -0.69 -3.44
N GLY A 262 24.85 0.10 -2.53
CA GLY A 262 23.51 0.68 -2.66
C GLY A 262 23.02 1.34 -1.39
N GLY A 263 21.78 1.79 -1.38
CA GLY A 263 21.15 2.46 -0.21
C GLY A 263 19.67 2.19 -0.09
N GLY A 264 19.09 1.36 -0.96
CA GLY A 264 17.67 1.03 -0.97
C GLY A 264 17.37 -0.38 -0.46
N ASN A 265 16.09 -0.71 -0.37
CA ASN A 265 15.60 -2.02 0.10
C ASN A 265 16.11 -3.18 -0.77
N THR A 266 16.26 -2.99 -2.08
CA THR A 266 16.87 -3.99 -2.99
C THR A 266 18.29 -4.38 -2.56
N ALA A 267 19.06 -3.41 -2.06
CA ALA A 267 20.41 -3.68 -1.56
C ALA A 267 20.38 -4.48 -0.26
N ILE A 268 19.43 -4.19 0.64
CA ILE A 268 19.21 -4.98 1.86
C ILE A 268 18.79 -6.41 1.51
N ASP A 269 17.82 -6.57 0.60
CA ASP A 269 17.37 -7.89 0.13
C ASP A 269 18.51 -8.70 -0.49
N ALA A 270 19.35 -8.07 -1.34
CA ALA A 270 20.51 -8.72 -1.90
C ALA A 270 21.53 -9.15 -0.83
N ALA A 271 21.85 -8.29 0.13
CA ALA A 271 22.80 -8.58 1.20
C ALA A 271 22.32 -9.74 2.10
N ARG A 272 21.04 -9.73 2.48
CA ARG A 272 20.41 -10.80 3.29
C ARG A 272 20.32 -12.11 2.51
N THR A 273 20.06 -12.06 1.22
CA THR A 273 20.08 -13.23 0.33
C THR A 273 21.49 -13.84 0.27
N LEU A 274 22.54 -13.03 0.10
CA LEU A 274 23.91 -13.49 0.10
C LEU A 274 24.31 -14.21 1.40
N LYS A 275 23.86 -13.72 2.55
CA LYS A 275 24.06 -14.42 3.85
C LYS A 275 23.46 -15.80 3.83
N ARG A 276 22.21 -15.96 3.35
CA ARG A 276 21.53 -17.26 3.24
C ARG A 276 22.18 -18.19 2.23
N LEU A 277 22.82 -17.64 1.19
CA LEU A 277 23.61 -18.40 0.23
C LEU A 277 25.00 -18.84 0.76
N GLY A 278 25.31 -18.52 2.02
CA GLY A 278 26.53 -18.98 2.70
C GLY A 278 27.72 -18.02 2.61
N ALA A 279 27.47 -16.72 2.34
CA ALA A 279 28.53 -15.73 2.50
C ALA A 279 28.89 -15.56 3.98
N ASP A 280 30.19 -15.77 4.31
CA ASP A 280 30.68 -15.60 5.67
C ASP A 280 30.61 -14.13 6.11
N ASP A 281 30.98 -13.22 5.20
CA ASP A 281 31.08 -11.80 5.44
C ASP A 281 30.37 -11.02 4.32
N THR A 282 29.38 -10.22 4.67
CA THR A 282 28.67 -9.35 3.76
C THR A 282 28.76 -7.92 4.25
N ILE A 283 29.34 -7.04 3.43
CA ILE A 283 29.54 -5.63 3.75
C ILE A 283 28.70 -4.78 2.81
N PHE A 284 27.89 -3.94 3.42
CA PHE A 284 27.08 -2.96 2.73
C PHE A 284 27.86 -1.64 2.61
N VAL A 285 28.11 -1.16 1.38
CA VAL A 285 28.81 0.09 1.12
C VAL A 285 27.82 1.15 0.67
N TYR A 286 27.82 2.29 1.37
CA TYR A 286 26.92 3.39 1.05
C TYR A 286 27.65 4.75 1.17
N ARG A 287 27.50 5.57 0.12
CA ARG A 287 28.20 6.85 0.00
C ARG A 287 27.74 7.94 0.96
N ARG A 288 26.58 7.75 1.62
CA ARG A 288 26.01 8.65 2.64
C ARG A 288 26.05 7.97 4.01
N ASP A 289 25.55 8.68 5.04
CA ASP A 289 25.35 8.14 6.37
C ASP A 289 24.03 7.36 6.50
N ALA A 290 23.81 6.78 7.67
CA ALA A 290 22.62 5.99 7.98
C ALA A 290 21.32 6.83 7.94
N ALA A 291 21.38 8.12 8.28
CA ALA A 291 20.21 9.00 8.30
C ALA A 291 19.67 9.32 6.90
N HIS A 292 20.55 9.23 5.88
CA HIS A 292 20.20 9.50 4.48
C HIS A 292 19.99 8.22 3.65
N MET A 293 19.86 7.07 4.32
CA MET A 293 19.58 5.81 3.65
C MET A 293 18.11 5.76 3.22
N SER A 294 17.85 5.28 2.00
CA SER A 294 16.49 5.14 1.48
C SER A 294 15.82 3.82 1.88
N ALA A 295 16.59 2.84 2.36
CA ALA A 295 16.05 1.62 2.94
C ALA A 295 15.34 1.92 4.27
N LEU A 296 14.30 1.13 4.56
CA LEU A 296 13.50 1.33 5.76
C LEU A 296 14.25 0.94 7.04
N PRO A 297 14.08 1.70 8.13
CA PRO A 297 14.82 1.45 9.37
C PRO A 297 14.65 0.04 9.93
N PHE A 298 13.48 -0.58 9.80
CA PHE A 298 13.24 -1.94 10.26
C PHE A 298 14.02 -2.97 9.42
N GLU A 299 14.08 -2.83 8.08
CA GLU A 299 14.86 -3.72 7.21
C GLU A 299 16.38 -3.60 7.49
N VAL A 300 16.85 -2.38 7.79
CA VAL A 300 18.24 -2.17 8.22
C VAL A 300 18.51 -2.87 9.55
N LYS A 301 17.58 -2.79 10.51
CA LYS A 301 17.69 -3.47 11.81
C LYS A 301 17.76 -4.98 11.64
N GLU A 302 16.93 -5.56 10.79
CA GLU A 302 16.96 -6.99 10.45
C GLU A 302 18.29 -7.40 9.80
N ALA A 303 18.81 -6.60 8.85
CA ALA A 303 20.09 -6.86 8.21
C ALA A 303 21.25 -6.85 9.23
N VAL A 304 21.23 -5.89 10.17
CA VAL A 304 22.24 -5.83 11.27
C VAL A 304 22.14 -7.06 12.18
N SER A 305 20.92 -7.48 12.55
CA SER A 305 20.74 -8.68 13.39
C SER A 305 21.19 -9.96 12.69
N GLU A 306 21.14 -10.02 11.36
CA GLU A 306 21.68 -11.11 10.53
C GLU A 306 23.20 -11.02 10.31
N GLY A 307 23.89 -10.06 10.94
CA GLY A 307 25.35 -9.92 10.90
C GLY A 307 25.89 -9.25 9.64
N ILE A 308 25.05 -8.49 8.92
CA ILE A 308 25.51 -7.66 7.80
C ILE A 308 26.20 -6.42 8.35
N ARG A 309 27.41 -6.12 7.89
CA ARG A 309 28.20 -4.95 8.28
C ARG A 309 27.97 -3.78 7.35
N PHE A 310 28.00 -2.55 7.87
CA PHE A 310 27.76 -1.33 7.11
C PHE A 310 29.02 -0.46 7.09
N ALA A 311 29.47 -0.10 5.90
CA ALA A 311 30.53 0.86 5.61
C ALA A 311 29.87 2.16 5.10
N TRP A 312 29.51 3.04 6.04
CA TRP A 312 28.92 4.34 5.76
C TRP A 312 29.96 5.33 5.24
N MET A 313 29.53 6.33 4.46
CA MET A 313 30.38 7.36 3.88
C MET A 313 31.54 6.73 3.09
N ARG A 314 31.20 5.75 2.24
CA ARG A 314 32.14 5.04 1.37
C ARG A 314 31.59 4.94 -0.04
N GLY A 315 32.39 5.30 -1.03
CA GLY A 315 32.12 5.14 -2.45
C GLY A 315 33.08 4.10 -3.06
N VAL A 316 32.58 3.22 -3.91
CA VAL A 316 33.45 2.25 -4.63
C VAL A 316 34.23 3.00 -5.70
N ALA A 317 35.54 2.90 -5.65
CA ALA A 317 36.49 3.53 -6.60
C ALA A 317 36.99 2.56 -7.66
N GLU A 318 37.37 1.32 -7.29
CA GLU A 318 37.91 0.32 -8.21
C GLU A 318 37.66 -1.10 -7.65
N VAL A 319 37.49 -2.09 -8.55
CA VAL A 319 37.31 -3.50 -8.23
C VAL A 319 38.55 -4.31 -8.66
N PHE A 320 39.12 -5.04 -7.71
CA PHE A 320 40.27 -5.92 -7.89
C PHE A 320 39.86 -7.40 -7.77
N ALA A 321 40.85 -8.27 -7.98
CA ALA A 321 40.61 -9.72 -7.95
C ALA A 321 40.23 -10.26 -6.55
N ASP A 322 40.63 -9.62 -5.48
CA ASP A 322 40.50 -10.08 -4.08
C ASP A 322 39.96 -9.01 -3.10
N HIS A 323 39.75 -7.78 -3.59
CA HIS A 323 39.23 -6.68 -2.79
C HIS A 323 38.48 -5.64 -3.63
N VAL A 324 37.68 -4.81 -2.96
CA VAL A 324 37.09 -3.60 -3.52
C VAL A 324 37.76 -2.40 -2.85
N LYS A 325 38.32 -1.50 -3.65
CA LYS A 325 38.89 -0.24 -3.19
C LYS A 325 37.75 0.78 -3.03
N VAL A 326 37.59 1.31 -1.85
CA VAL A 326 36.58 2.33 -1.56
C VAL A 326 37.24 3.63 -1.17
N GLU A 327 36.63 4.74 -1.55
CA GLU A 327 37.01 6.09 -1.18
C GLU A 327 36.14 6.54 0.00
N LYS A 328 36.78 7.17 0.99
CA LYS A 328 36.03 7.86 2.07
C LYS A 328 35.34 9.08 1.49
N MET A 329 34.07 9.24 1.84
CA MET A 329 33.25 10.35 1.40
C MET A 329 33.07 11.38 2.51
N GLN A 330 32.82 12.62 2.14
CA GLN A 330 32.43 13.69 3.05
C GLN A 330 31.32 14.54 2.43
N THR A 331 30.62 15.26 3.27
CA THR A 331 29.61 16.23 2.82
C THR A 331 30.26 17.60 2.71
N ASP A 332 30.14 18.27 1.56
CA ASP A 332 30.64 19.63 1.36
C ASP A 332 29.69 20.67 2.00
N GLU A 333 30.07 21.96 1.95
CA GLU A 333 29.30 23.07 2.49
C GLU A 333 27.92 23.26 1.82
N HIS A 334 27.71 22.65 0.65
CA HIS A 334 26.45 22.68 -0.11
C HIS A 334 25.60 21.41 0.07
N GLY A 335 26.05 20.46 0.92
CA GLY A 335 25.35 19.20 1.14
C GLY A 335 25.63 18.12 0.10
N ASN A 336 26.57 18.34 -0.83
CA ASN A 336 26.95 17.32 -1.81
C ASN A 336 27.92 16.32 -1.19
N ILE A 337 27.83 15.07 -1.64
CA ILE A 337 28.76 14.01 -1.24
C ILE A 337 29.94 14.00 -2.20
N ILE A 338 31.13 14.25 -1.67
CA ILE A 338 32.38 14.30 -2.44
C ILE A 338 33.42 13.33 -1.83
N GLY A 339 34.34 12.85 -2.67
CA GLY A 339 35.45 12.03 -2.23
C GLY A 339 36.49 12.86 -1.47
N THR A 340 37.15 12.25 -0.49
CA THR A 340 38.22 12.89 0.30
C THR A 340 39.60 12.66 -0.28
N GLY A 341 39.76 11.76 -1.23
CA GLY A 341 41.05 11.27 -1.73
C GLY A 341 41.70 10.22 -0.80
N GLU A 342 41.06 9.84 0.30
CA GLU A 342 41.52 8.76 1.17
C GLU A 342 40.83 7.45 0.79
N PHE A 343 41.63 6.40 0.58
CA PHE A 343 41.17 5.09 0.14
C PHE A 343 41.44 4.01 1.18
N GLU A 344 40.57 3.00 1.18
CA GLU A 344 40.76 1.77 1.94
C GLU A 344 40.36 0.56 1.10
N ASP A 345 40.94 -0.61 1.39
CA ASP A 345 40.67 -1.85 0.69
C ASP A 345 39.74 -2.73 1.55
N ILE A 346 38.60 -3.15 0.96
CA ILE A 346 37.66 -4.08 1.59
C ILE A 346 37.87 -5.44 0.91
N PRO A 347 38.33 -6.47 1.63
CA PRO A 347 38.45 -7.82 1.07
C PRO A 347 37.12 -8.32 0.53
N SER A 348 37.09 -8.74 -0.75
CA SER A 348 35.83 -9.13 -1.41
C SER A 348 36.09 -10.11 -2.54
N ASP A 349 35.23 -11.12 -2.65
CA ASP A 349 35.20 -12.05 -3.77
C ASP A 349 34.36 -11.53 -4.92
N ALA A 350 33.35 -10.69 -4.64
CA ALA A 350 32.49 -10.06 -5.64
C ALA A 350 31.81 -8.78 -5.11
N LEU A 351 31.42 -7.91 -6.05
CA LEU A 351 30.62 -6.70 -5.83
C LEU A 351 29.23 -6.88 -6.43
N VAL A 352 28.18 -6.60 -5.64
CA VAL A 352 26.79 -6.54 -6.09
C VAL A 352 26.34 -5.09 -6.18
N LEU A 353 25.87 -4.68 -7.35
CA LEU A 353 25.36 -3.33 -7.61
C LEU A 353 23.85 -3.29 -7.36
N ALA A 354 23.40 -2.45 -6.44
CA ALA A 354 22.01 -2.21 -6.11
C ALA A 354 21.70 -0.69 -6.07
N ILE A 355 22.08 0.01 -7.14
CA ILE A 355 22.09 1.47 -7.25
C ILE A 355 20.86 2.06 -7.95
N GLY A 356 19.82 1.27 -8.08
CA GLY A 356 18.54 1.63 -8.70
C GLY A 356 18.29 0.92 -10.02
N GLN A 357 17.17 1.27 -10.64
CA GLN A 357 16.63 0.58 -11.81
C GLN A 357 16.12 1.58 -12.83
N ASP A 358 16.07 1.17 -14.10
CA ASP A 358 15.54 1.90 -15.25
C ASP A 358 14.43 1.07 -15.92
N CYS A 359 13.59 1.71 -16.75
CA CYS A 359 12.48 1.07 -17.44
C CYS A 359 12.89 0.53 -18.82
N ALA A 360 12.46 -0.68 -19.15
CA ALA A 360 12.69 -1.34 -20.45
C ALA A 360 11.71 -0.80 -21.53
N SER A 361 11.63 0.51 -21.72
CA SER A 361 10.64 1.17 -22.58
C SER A 361 11.08 1.30 -24.07
N GLY A 362 12.10 0.60 -24.52
CA GLY A 362 12.62 0.67 -25.90
C GLY A 362 11.59 0.31 -26.98
N PHE A 363 10.68 -0.62 -26.72
CA PHE A 363 9.61 -0.99 -27.67
C PHE A 363 8.62 0.15 -27.97
N LEU A 364 8.63 1.22 -27.17
CA LEU A 364 7.82 2.42 -27.38
C LEU A 364 8.49 3.43 -28.34
N GLU A 365 9.69 3.18 -28.85
CA GLU A 365 10.38 4.10 -29.78
C GLU A 365 9.61 4.32 -31.08
N LYS A 366 8.80 3.34 -31.47
CA LYS A 366 7.91 3.45 -32.64
C LYS A 366 6.68 4.33 -32.40
N VAL A 367 6.45 4.78 -31.15
CA VAL A 367 5.34 5.64 -30.77
C VAL A 367 5.91 6.92 -30.11
N PRO A 368 6.52 7.83 -30.89
CA PRO A 368 7.27 8.98 -30.38
C PRO A 368 6.41 10.00 -29.61
N GLN A 369 5.07 9.89 -29.71
CA GLN A 369 4.13 10.69 -28.93
C GLN A 369 4.13 10.30 -27.44
N ILE A 370 4.55 9.08 -27.11
CA ILE A 370 4.76 8.66 -25.72
C ILE A 370 6.09 9.25 -25.24
N GLN A 371 5.98 10.30 -24.44
CA GLN A 371 7.17 10.95 -23.88
C GLN A 371 7.79 10.08 -22.78
N ARG A 372 9.12 10.05 -22.72
CA ARG A 372 9.89 9.26 -21.75
C ARG A 372 11.03 10.09 -21.17
N SER A 373 11.38 9.81 -19.92
CA SER A 373 12.58 10.35 -19.29
C SER A 373 13.86 9.68 -19.86
N PRO A 374 15.06 10.22 -19.60
CA PRO A 374 16.33 9.55 -19.95
C PRO A 374 16.50 8.16 -19.31
N HIS A 375 15.77 7.87 -18.23
CA HIS A 375 15.74 6.59 -17.53
C HIS A 375 14.64 5.64 -18.04
N GLY A 376 13.93 6.02 -19.11
CA GLY A 376 12.89 5.23 -19.73
C GLY A 376 11.51 5.34 -19.05
N ASN A 377 11.36 6.14 -18.00
CA ASN A 377 10.06 6.34 -17.34
C ASN A 377 9.09 7.01 -18.30
N ILE A 378 7.86 6.53 -18.32
CA ILE A 378 6.78 6.99 -19.18
C ILE A 378 6.09 8.19 -18.51
N HIS A 379 5.99 9.32 -19.21
CA HIS A 379 5.23 10.46 -18.72
C HIS A 379 3.74 10.23 -18.90
N ILE A 380 2.97 10.50 -17.85
CA ILE A 380 1.52 10.38 -17.81
C ILE A 380 0.89 11.69 -17.30
N ASP A 381 -0.34 11.91 -17.71
CA ASP A 381 -1.15 12.99 -17.14
C ASP A 381 -1.87 12.53 -15.84
N ASN A 382 -2.70 13.41 -15.28
CA ASN A 382 -3.48 13.15 -14.07
C ASN A 382 -4.56 12.05 -14.26
N GLN A 383 -4.80 11.60 -15.49
CA GLN A 383 -5.71 10.53 -15.87
C GLN A 383 -4.98 9.24 -16.28
N PHE A 384 -3.68 9.16 -15.99
CA PHE A 384 -2.80 8.06 -16.36
C PHE A 384 -2.58 7.85 -17.85
N MET A 385 -2.97 8.82 -18.71
CA MET A 385 -2.80 8.74 -20.17
C MET A 385 -1.39 9.20 -20.57
N THR A 386 -0.81 8.53 -21.58
CA THR A 386 0.58 8.73 -22.03
C THR A 386 0.75 9.85 -23.06
N GLY A 387 -0.30 10.62 -23.36
CA GLY A 387 -0.34 11.57 -24.49
C GLY A 387 -0.77 10.93 -25.81
N VAL A 388 -1.00 9.62 -25.85
CA VAL A 388 -1.63 8.91 -26.96
C VAL A 388 -3.01 8.40 -26.52
N ASP A 389 -4.02 8.72 -27.28
CA ASP A 389 -5.41 8.37 -26.97
C ASP A 389 -5.60 6.86 -26.83
N GLY A 390 -6.19 6.42 -25.71
CA GLY A 390 -6.41 5.01 -25.39
C GLY A 390 -5.18 4.23 -24.89
N ILE A 391 -4.03 4.88 -24.73
CA ILE A 391 -2.82 4.28 -24.15
C ILE A 391 -2.51 4.92 -22.80
N PHE A 392 -2.52 4.10 -21.75
CA PHE A 392 -2.33 4.49 -20.36
C PHE A 392 -1.08 3.82 -19.78
N SER A 393 -0.55 4.36 -18.69
CA SER A 393 0.57 3.74 -17.99
C SER A 393 0.50 3.96 -16.48
N GLY A 394 1.21 3.13 -15.70
CA GLY A 394 1.29 3.26 -14.24
C GLY A 394 2.27 2.27 -13.61
N GLY A 395 2.39 2.37 -12.29
CA GLY A 395 3.39 1.63 -11.52
C GLY A 395 4.80 2.19 -11.73
N ASP A 396 5.82 1.37 -11.45
CA ASP A 396 7.22 1.78 -11.50
C ASP A 396 7.72 2.13 -12.91
N ALA A 397 6.88 1.92 -13.94
CA ALA A 397 7.14 2.39 -15.30
C ALA A 397 6.99 3.91 -15.45
N THR A 398 6.45 4.59 -14.45
CA THR A 398 6.19 6.04 -14.44
C THR A 398 6.94 6.72 -13.30
N ASP A 399 6.97 8.05 -13.30
CA ASP A 399 7.53 8.80 -12.17
C ASP A 399 6.63 8.70 -10.93
N GLY A 400 7.21 8.65 -9.74
CA GLY A 400 6.49 8.64 -8.48
C GLY A 400 7.07 7.71 -7.41
N GLN A 401 6.24 7.27 -6.49
CA GLN A 401 6.63 6.36 -5.42
C GLN A 401 6.69 4.92 -5.96
N HIS A 402 7.86 4.31 -5.88
CA HIS A 402 8.10 2.93 -6.28
C HIS A 402 7.94 1.99 -5.08
N SER A 403 6.79 1.34 -4.99
CA SER A 403 6.49 0.29 -4.01
C SER A 403 5.34 -0.59 -4.52
N VAL A 404 5.25 -1.81 -4.00
CA VAL A 404 4.17 -2.75 -4.36
C VAL A 404 2.80 -2.11 -4.21
N THR A 405 2.55 -1.49 -3.04
CA THR A 405 1.26 -0.88 -2.71
C THR A 405 0.94 0.34 -3.56
N ALA A 406 1.94 1.18 -3.87
CA ALA A 406 1.75 2.32 -4.76
C ALA A 406 1.43 1.85 -6.18
N ALA A 407 2.14 0.85 -6.69
CA ALA A 407 1.90 0.26 -7.99
C ALA A 407 0.48 -0.34 -8.10
N THR A 408 0.03 -1.09 -7.07
CA THR A 408 -1.34 -1.61 -6.96
C THR A 408 -2.37 -0.48 -7.00
N GLY A 409 -2.17 0.58 -6.22
CA GLY A 409 -3.06 1.74 -6.19
C GLY A 409 -3.09 2.52 -7.51
N MET A 410 -1.96 2.61 -8.22
CA MET A 410 -1.92 3.22 -9.55
C MET A 410 -2.71 2.40 -10.56
N GLY A 411 -2.58 1.06 -10.54
CA GLY A 411 -3.36 0.16 -11.39
C GLY A 411 -4.88 0.33 -11.17
N LYS A 412 -5.32 0.37 -9.91
CA LYS A 412 -6.73 0.62 -9.54
C LYS A 412 -7.24 1.97 -10.06
N LYS A 413 -6.47 3.05 -9.86
CA LYS A 413 -6.84 4.40 -10.30
C LYS A 413 -6.88 4.49 -11.82
N ALA A 414 -5.86 3.96 -12.51
CA ALA A 414 -5.82 3.91 -13.96
C ALA A 414 -7.03 3.17 -14.54
N ALA A 415 -7.40 2.03 -13.94
CA ALA A 415 -8.58 1.26 -14.36
C ALA A 415 -9.88 2.10 -14.31
N ALA A 416 -10.03 2.97 -13.31
CA ALA A 416 -11.20 3.84 -13.21
C ALA A 416 -11.25 4.90 -14.34
N TYR A 417 -10.10 5.51 -14.66
CA TYR A 417 -10.02 6.46 -15.77
C TYR A 417 -10.17 5.78 -17.14
N MET A 418 -9.60 4.58 -17.31
CA MET A 418 -9.74 3.78 -18.52
C MET A 418 -11.20 3.37 -18.77
N ASP A 419 -11.91 2.91 -17.75
CA ASP A 419 -13.34 2.59 -17.84
C ASP A 419 -14.17 3.80 -18.26
N ALA A 420 -13.93 4.96 -17.65
CA ALA A 420 -14.62 6.19 -18.01
C ALA A 420 -14.34 6.61 -19.46
N TRP A 421 -13.07 6.51 -19.89
CA TRP A 421 -12.67 6.80 -21.27
C TRP A 421 -13.37 5.84 -22.27
N LEU A 422 -13.36 4.53 -21.98
CA LEU A 422 -14.01 3.50 -22.82
C LEU A 422 -15.52 3.71 -22.94
N ARG A 423 -16.17 4.13 -21.85
CA ARG A 423 -17.60 4.43 -21.79
C ARG A 423 -17.95 5.83 -22.29
N LYS A 424 -16.94 6.66 -22.62
CA LYS A 424 -17.10 8.08 -23.00
C LYS A 424 -17.83 8.88 -21.91
N THR A 425 -17.52 8.60 -20.65
CA THR A 425 -18.01 9.31 -19.47
C THR A 425 -16.86 10.04 -18.80
N LYS A 426 -17.17 10.92 -17.83
CA LYS A 426 -16.16 11.57 -17.00
C LYS A 426 -16.05 10.83 -15.68
N TYR A 427 -14.84 10.38 -15.32
CA TYR A 427 -14.57 9.91 -13.97
C TYR A 427 -14.31 11.10 -13.06
N GLU A 428 -15.07 11.18 -11.98
CA GLU A 428 -14.84 12.12 -10.90
C GLU A 428 -14.37 11.31 -9.69
N ALA A 429 -13.13 11.59 -9.28
CA ALA A 429 -12.60 10.97 -8.07
C ALA A 429 -13.47 11.38 -6.88
N TYR A 430 -13.73 10.42 -5.98
CA TYR A 430 -14.50 10.69 -4.77
C TYR A 430 -13.84 11.83 -3.97
N LYS A 431 -14.65 12.81 -3.58
CA LYS A 431 -14.17 13.93 -2.76
C LYS A 431 -13.81 13.40 -1.39
N LYS A 432 -12.53 13.50 -1.04
CA LYS A 432 -12.07 13.07 0.27
C LYS A 432 -12.72 13.91 1.37
N HIS A 433 -13.23 13.23 2.39
CA HIS A 433 -13.70 13.85 3.62
C HIS A 433 -12.50 14.38 4.44
N PRO A 434 -12.72 15.31 5.39
CA PRO A 434 -11.67 15.72 6.32
C PRO A 434 -11.08 14.54 7.09
N VAL A 435 -9.76 14.57 7.30
CA VAL A 435 -9.06 13.53 8.06
C VAL A 435 -9.28 13.75 9.55
N VAL A 436 -9.58 12.67 10.26
CA VAL A 436 -9.76 12.69 11.71
C VAL A 436 -8.41 12.76 12.42
N SER A 437 -8.20 13.80 13.23
CA SER A 437 -7.05 13.88 14.12
C SER A 437 -7.33 13.22 15.48
N PHE A 438 -6.27 12.89 16.20
CA PHE A 438 -6.38 12.21 17.49
C PHE A 438 -7.17 13.01 18.55
N ASP A 439 -7.01 14.32 18.58
CA ASP A 439 -7.68 15.25 19.51
C ASP A 439 -9.21 15.33 19.30
N MET A 440 -9.72 14.88 18.15
CA MET A 440 -11.15 14.77 17.89
C MET A 440 -11.77 13.54 18.58
N LEU A 441 -10.96 12.54 18.97
CA LEU A 441 -11.44 11.29 19.57
C LEU A 441 -11.75 11.44 21.06
N ARG A 442 -12.71 10.65 21.56
CA ARG A 442 -13.09 10.62 22.98
C ARG A 442 -12.40 9.48 23.72
N LEU A 443 -11.17 9.71 24.17
CA LEU A 443 -10.28 8.72 24.77
C LEU A 443 -10.84 7.92 25.96
N PRO A 444 -11.69 8.46 26.87
CA PRO A 444 -12.17 7.70 28.04
C PRO A 444 -12.91 6.40 27.70
N VAL A 445 -13.36 6.25 26.44
CA VAL A 445 -14.01 5.02 25.96
C VAL A 445 -13.00 3.93 25.57
N TYR A 446 -11.76 4.30 25.28
CA TYR A 446 -10.72 3.38 24.82
C TYR A 446 -9.79 3.00 25.96
N SER A 447 -9.40 1.73 26.01
CA SER A 447 -8.41 1.23 26.96
C SER A 447 -7.08 0.99 26.29
N PRO A 448 -5.95 1.30 26.95
CA PRO A 448 -4.64 0.88 26.49
C PRO A 448 -4.60 -0.65 26.34
N ALA A 449 -3.99 -1.12 25.27
CA ALA A 449 -3.79 -2.53 25.00
C ALA A 449 -2.45 -2.73 24.29
N VAL A 450 -1.65 -3.67 24.77
CA VAL A 450 -0.33 -3.96 24.21
C VAL A 450 -0.48 -4.47 22.79
N SER A 451 0.31 -3.91 21.84
CA SER A 451 0.44 -4.46 20.50
C SER A 451 1.17 -5.78 20.54
N LEU A 452 0.82 -6.65 19.61
CA LEU A 452 1.53 -7.92 19.46
C LEU A 452 2.82 -7.70 18.67
N GLU A 453 3.89 -8.32 19.15
CA GLU A 453 5.12 -8.42 18.38
C GLU A 453 5.00 -9.58 17.38
N GLU A 454 5.49 -9.36 16.17
CA GLU A 454 5.55 -10.41 15.16
C GLU A 454 6.54 -11.48 15.59
N LYS A 455 6.15 -12.74 15.37
CA LYS A 455 7.00 -13.88 15.68
C LYS A 455 7.93 -14.15 14.51
N GLU A 456 9.22 -14.05 14.76
CA GLU A 456 10.26 -14.33 13.78
C GLU A 456 10.85 -15.74 13.97
N LEU A 457 11.36 -16.33 12.88
CA LEU A 457 12.21 -17.51 12.95
C LEU A 457 13.47 -17.20 13.77
N GLN A 458 13.97 -18.19 14.49
CA GLN A 458 15.21 -18.04 15.24
C GLN A 458 16.40 -17.81 14.30
N ASP A 459 17.41 -17.08 14.75
CA ASP A 459 18.60 -16.71 13.96
C ASP A 459 19.28 -17.93 13.32
N SER A 460 19.33 -19.07 14.04
CA SER A 460 19.92 -20.30 13.53
C SER A 460 19.18 -20.91 12.34
N GLU A 461 17.88 -20.67 12.22
CA GLU A 461 17.04 -21.19 11.15
C GLU A 461 16.97 -20.21 9.98
N ARG A 462 16.76 -18.92 10.27
CA ARG A 462 16.58 -17.90 9.22
C ARG A 462 17.83 -17.61 8.40
N LEU A 463 19.03 -17.92 8.92
CA LEU A 463 20.29 -17.72 8.19
C LEU A 463 20.66 -18.87 7.24
N VAL A 464 20.00 -20.01 7.37
CA VAL A 464 20.34 -21.22 6.58
C VAL A 464 19.19 -21.71 5.71
N SER A 465 18.04 -21.01 5.74
CA SER A 465 16.88 -21.35 4.92
C SER A 465 16.31 -20.12 4.22
N PHE A 466 15.43 -20.37 3.25
CA PHE A 466 14.63 -19.36 2.57
C PHE A 466 13.16 -19.45 3.00
N ASP A 467 12.90 -20.13 4.10
CA ASP A 467 11.59 -20.15 4.72
C ASP A 467 11.18 -18.74 5.18
N GLU A 468 9.89 -18.49 5.20
CA GLU A 468 9.35 -17.18 5.56
C GLU A 468 9.77 -16.81 6.99
N VAL A 469 10.43 -15.66 7.16
CA VAL A 469 11.02 -15.23 8.44
C VAL A 469 9.95 -14.86 9.46
N ILE A 470 8.92 -14.13 9.05
CA ILE A 470 7.85 -13.65 9.93
C ILE A 470 6.65 -14.59 9.84
N SER A 471 6.10 -15.01 10.96
CA SER A 471 4.92 -15.87 11.03
C SER A 471 3.63 -15.05 10.93
N THR A 472 2.55 -15.66 10.41
CA THR A 472 1.22 -15.02 10.43
C THR A 472 0.62 -15.05 11.85
N LEU A 473 -0.31 -14.13 12.13
CA LEU A 473 -1.05 -14.11 13.39
C LEU A 473 -1.98 -15.32 13.50
N THR A 474 -2.17 -15.82 14.71
CA THR A 474 -3.26 -16.75 15.02
C THR A 474 -4.62 -16.03 15.06
N PRO A 475 -5.75 -16.74 14.91
CA PRO A 475 -7.07 -16.08 14.96
C PRO A 475 -7.32 -15.23 16.21
N PRO A 476 -6.95 -15.66 17.45
CA PRO A 476 -7.08 -14.79 18.62
C PRO A 476 -6.18 -13.55 18.59
N GLU A 477 -4.96 -13.67 18.04
CA GLU A 477 -4.04 -12.56 17.89
C GLU A 477 -4.54 -11.53 16.87
N ALA A 478 -5.05 -11.99 15.72
CA ALA A 478 -5.65 -11.12 14.71
C ALA A 478 -6.87 -10.37 15.24
N LEU A 479 -7.74 -11.06 15.99
CA LEU A 479 -8.88 -10.45 16.66
C LEU A 479 -8.45 -9.43 17.70
N HIS A 480 -7.38 -9.71 18.47
CA HIS A 480 -6.83 -8.76 19.45
C HIS A 480 -6.35 -7.48 18.75
N GLU A 481 -5.55 -7.60 17.71
CA GLU A 481 -5.05 -6.43 16.96
C GLU A 481 -6.20 -5.65 16.30
N ALA A 482 -7.16 -6.34 15.68
CA ALA A 482 -8.33 -5.68 15.10
C ALA A 482 -9.11 -4.88 16.15
N LYS A 483 -9.31 -5.42 17.37
CA LYS A 483 -10.00 -4.74 18.47
C LYS A 483 -9.25 -3.53 19.05
N ARG A 484 -7.98 -3.37 18.72
CA ARG A 484 -7.22 -2.17 19.09
C ARG A 484 -7.56 -0.95 18.21
N CYS A 485 -8.24 -1.14 17.08
CA CYS A 485 -8.63 -0.04 16.19
C CYS A 485 -9.63 0.90 16.87
N LEU A 486 -9.40 2.22 16.74
CA LEU A 486 -10.23 3.28 17.31
C LEU A 486 -11.43 3.66 16.42
N SER A 487 -11.59 3.08 15.24
CA SER A 487 -12.66 3.36 14.26
C SER A 487 -12.83 4.86 13.94
N CYS A 488 -11.70 5.58 13.79
CA CYS A 488 -11.64 7.04 13.63
C CYS A 488 -12.60 7.56 12.56
N GLY A 489 -13.51 8.48 12.95
CA GLY A 489 -14.42 9.19 12.05
C GLY A 489 -15.60 8.39 11.53
N ASN A 490 -15.74 7.12 11.90
CA ASN A 490 -16.81 6.27 11.41
C ASN A 490 -17.57 5.60 12.57
N CYS A 491 -18.87 5.39 12.39
CA CYS A 491 -19.70 4.72 13.38
C CYS A 491 -19.35 3.22 13.44
N PHE A 492 -19.05 2.71 14.65
CA PHE A 492 -18.80 1.28 14.91
C PHE A 492 -19.81 0.68 15.91
N GLU A 493 -20.98 1.29 16.01
CA GLU A 493 -22.16 0.79 16.74
C GLU A 493 -21.95 0.58 18.26
N CYS A 494 -21.16 1.45 18.89
CA CYS A 494 -20.82 1.35 20.32
C CYS A 494 -21.93 1.70 21.29
N ASP A 495 -23.12 2.09 20.82
CA ASP A 495 -24.31 2.51 21.61
C ASP A 495 -24.13 3.80 22.44
N SER A 496 -22.97 4.44 22.46
CA SER A 496 -22.72 5.61 23.32
C SER A 496 -23.71 6.76 23.08
N CYS A 497 -24.01 7.09 21.82
CA CYS A 497 -24.96 8.13 21.46
C CYS A 497 -26.40 7.74 21.84
N TYR A 498 -26.78 6.48 21.65
CA TYR A 498 -28.07 5.94 21.99
C TYR A 498 -28.30 5.98 23.51
N ALA A 499 -27.34 5.47 24.28
CA ALA A 499 -27.42 5.41 25.74
C ALA A 499 -27.38 6.80 26.41
N ALA A 500 -26.64 7.75 25.81
CA ALA A 500 -26.44 9.08 26.37
C ALA A 500 -27.58 10.05 26.05
N CYS A 501 -28.49 9.74 25.12
CA CYS A 501 -29.52 10.66 24.69
C CYS A 501 -30.61 10.86 25.79
N PRO A 502 -30.74 12.07 26.42
CA PRO A 502 -31.69 12.29 27.50
C PRO A 502 -33.13 12.23 27.03
N GLU A 503 -33.38 12.51 25.74
CA GLU A 503 -34.72 12.52 25.14
C GLU A 503 -35.09 11.19 24.48
N THR A 504 -34.24 10.17 24.57
CA THR A 504 -34.42 8.90 23.84
C THR A 504 -34.72 9.09 22.34
N ALA A 505 -34.16 10.16 21.77
CA ALA A 505 -34.38 10.53 20.36
C ALA A 505 -33.59 9.71 19.36
N ILE A 506 -32.64 8.87 19.81
CA ILE A 506 -31.84 8.00 18.95
C ILE A 506 -32.36 6.58 19.06
N SER A 507 -32.62 5.93 17.93
CA SER A 507 -33.07 4.54 17.85
C SER A 507 -32.16 3.73 16.94
N LYS A 508 -32.04 2.41 17.23
CA LYS A 508 -31.40 1.43 16.34
C LYS A 508 -32.40 0.98 15.28
N HIS A 509 -31.93 0.85 14.05
CA HIS A 509 -32.71 0.22 12.99
C HIS A 509 -32.60 -1.30 13.10
N ALA A 510 -33.72 -2.02 13.03
CA ALA A 510 -33.71 -3.47 13.18
C ALA A 510 -33.09 -4.22 11.97
N GLU A 511 -33.12 -3.60 10.79
CA GLU A 511 -32.72 -4.22 9.52
C GLU A 511 -31.39 -3.69 8.97
N THR A 512 -30.90 -2.57 9.48
CA THR A 512 -29.62 -1.97 9.08
C THR A 512 -28.86 -1.55 10.33
N PRO A 513 -27.54 -1.78 10.39
CA PRO A 513 -26.71 -1.40 11.53
C PRO A 513 -26.51 0.13 11.56
N THR A 514 -27.58 0.88 11.67
CA THR A 514 -27.57 2.34 11.68
C THR A 514 -28.47 2.89 12.77
N TYR A 515 -28.04 4.01 13.31
CA TYR A 515 -28.86 4.77 14.25
C TYR A 515 -29.60 5.87 13.51
N GLN A 516 -30.84 6.15 13.95
CA GLN A 516 -31.65 7.24 13.44
C GLN A 516 -31.95 8.25 14.55
N VAL A 517 -31.88 9.53 14.22
CA VAL A 517 -32.24 10.61 15.11
C VAL A 517 -33.69 11.05 14.82
N ASN A 518 -34.57 10.85 15.78
CA ASN A 518 -35.94 11.37 15.71
C ASN A 518 -35.92 12.88 16.01
N LEU A 519 -35.98 13.68 14.96
CA LEU A 519 -35.93 15.14 15.09
C LEU A 519 -37.14 15.75 15.85
N ASN A 520 -38.23 15.04 15.97
CA ASN A 520 -39.39 15.49 16.78
C ASN A 520 -39.15 15.37 18.30
N LEU A 521 -38.21 14.51 18.69
CA LEU A 521 -37.83 14.33 20.10
C LEU A 521 -36.50 15.03 20.42
N CYS A 522 -35.65 15.23 19.42
CA CYS A 522 -34.32 15.78 19.62
C CYS A 522 -34.36 17.26 20.02
N THR A 523 -33.72 17.60 21.14
CA THR A 523 -33.61 18.98 21.67
C THR A 523 -32.39 19.74 21.10
N GLY A 524 -31.50 19.09 20.36
CA GLY A 524 -30.25 19.68 19.86
C GLY A 524 -29.22 19.93 20.96
N CYS A 525 -29.25 19.15 22.04
CA CYS A 525 -28.38 19.33 23.22
C CYS A 525 -26.91 18.93 23.02
N ALA A 526 -26.54 18.33 21.89
CA ALA A 526 -25.20 17.86 21.51
C ALA A 526 -24.62 16.70 22.36
N VAL A 527 -25.29 16.19 23.38
CA VAL A 527 -24.79 15.12 24.28
C VAL A 527 -24.33 13.89 23.47
N CYS A 528 -25.08 13.49 22.44
CA CYS A 528 -24.71 12.36 21.58
C CYS A 528 -23.41 12.60 20.79
N VAL A 529 -23.17 13.82 20.34
CA VAL A 529 -21.93 14.22 19.66
C VAL A 529 -20.76 14.21 20.65
N ASP A 530 -20.96 14.79 21.84
CA ASP A 530 -19.92 14.80 22.87
C ASP A 530 -19.56 13.41 23.40
N HIS A 531 -20.48 12.46 23.33
CA HIS A 531 -20.25 11.08 23.74
C HIS A 531 -19.82 10.15 22.61
N CYS A 532 -19.72 10.63 21.36
CA CYS A 532 -19.26 9.80 20.24
C CYS A 532 -17.75 9.56 20.32
N PRO A 533 -17.28 8.32 20.58
CA PRO A 533 -15.84 8.06 20.78
C PRO A 533 -15.02 8.25 19.52
N SER A 534 -15.56 7.90 18.35
CA SER A 534 -14.89 7.94 17.05
C SER A 534 -15.07 9.25 16.29
N HIS A 535 -15.81 10.23 16.83
CA HIS A 535 -16.22 11.46 16.14
C HIS A 535 -17.01 11.21 14.84
N ALA A 536 -17.94 10.25 14.89
CA ALA A 536 -18.84 9.93 13.76
C ALA A 536 -20.13 10.77 13.76
N MET A 537 -20.23 11.80 14.58
CA MET A 537 -21.39 12.68 14.67
C MET A 537 -20.96 14.13 14.79
N GLU A 538 -21.68 15.02 14.11
CA GLU A 538 -21.51 16.46 14.19
C GLU A 538 -22.86 17.16 14.32
N MET A 539 -22.85 18.44 14.79
CA MET A 539 -24.07 19.25 14.85
C MET A 539 -24.26 20.02 13.56
N MET A 540 -25.43 19.89 12.96
CA MET A 540 -25.85 20.65 11.78
C MET A 540 -26.91 21.68 12.17
N GLN A 541 -26.80 22.91 11.67
CA GLN A 541 -27.80 23.96 11.89
C GLN A 541 -29.13 23.58 11.23
N ASP A 542 -30.22 23.74 11.95
CA ASP A 542 -31.56 23.65 11.36
C ASP A 542 -31.74 24.81 10.36
N LEU A 543 -32.28 24.51 9.20
CA LEU A 543 -32.67 25.56 8.26
C LEU A 543 -33.76 26.38 8.96
N VAL A 544 -33.47 27.65 9.21
CA VAL A 544 -34.49 28.60 9.64
C VAL A 544 -35.49 28.68 8.48
N GLN A 545 -36.67 28.09 8.68
CA GLN A 545 -37.78 28.44 7.80
C GLN A 545 -38.02 29.94 8.01
N SER A 546 -37.59 30.74 7.04
CA SER A 546 -38.03 32.11 6.94
C SER A 546 -39.54 32.05 6.70
N ASP A 547 -40.31 32.24 7.77
CA ASP A 547 -41.74 32.53 7.63
C ASP A 547 -41.87 33.75 6.68
N CYS A 548 -42.32 33.50 5.46
CA CYS A 548 -42.85 34.51 4.56
C CYS A 548 -44.28 34.79 4.96
#